data_73991703450f0d300d1c4a11a7b12e02
#
_entry.id   73991703450f0d300d1c4a11a7b12e02
#
_cell.length_a   1.000
_cell.length_b   1.000
_cell.length_c   1.000
_cell.angle_alpha   90.00
_cell.angle_beta   90.00
_cell.angle_gamma   90.00
#
_symmetry.space_group_name_H-M   'P 1'
#
loop_
_entity.id
_entity.type
_entity.pdbx_description
1 polymer ?
#
loop_
_entity_poly.entity_id
_entity_poly.type
_entity_poly.pdbx_seq_one_letter_code
_entity_poly.pdbx_strand_id
1 'polypeptide(L)'
;MTTTPVVRALGDLAHGSAHPATTACSCPPPQVLADRNDGTVVRSGPVVAKAHAADSDTRALMARLSLAASPPLAGILLPPLPAPDVPPAGAGDRTVSLWPYGRPVDPSDPDAAPWEEAAVLLARLHRTPPPRPLPPMRGPVKAARAVARMCRAVPGGPCTAPVLAAWRGLPGWARAENPVPPHRDGYLCHGDLHLGQLVRHPAPQGPWLLIDMDDAGLGDPAWDLARPAAWYAAGLLPPGIWLRFLDAYRAAGGPAVRADGDPWPELDVVARALTVQTAALALAKSAAEERSPDEVEQLMIDACVRIASLPPELVSEPPS
;
A
#
# COMPACT_ATOMS: atom_id res chain seq x y z
N MET A 1 27.20 7.47 -9.49
CA MET A 1 26.50 6.93 -8.29
C MET A 1 26.98 5.51 -8.07
N THR A 2 27.53 5.20 -6.91
CA THR A 2 28.04 3.86 -6.58
C THR A 2 26.83 2.94 -6.35
N THR A 3 26.65 1.94 -7.19
CA THR A 3 25.57 0.95 -7.06
C THR A 3 25.77 0.16 -5.78
N THR A 4 24.74 0.10 -4.90
CA THR A 4 24.81 -0.66 -3.67
C THR A 4 24.95 -2.17 -3.94
N PRO A 5 25.59 -2.97 -3.07
CA PRO A 5 25.72 -4.42 -3.26
C PRO A 5 24.37 -5.10 -3.51
N VAL A 6 23.29 -4.66 -2.80
CA VAL A 6 21.93 -5.20 -2.96
C VAL A 6 21.38 -4.91 -4.36
N VAL A 7 21.51 -3.68 -4.86
CA VAL A 7 21.03 -3.31 -6.20
C VAL A 7 21.73 -4.15 -7.27
N ARG A 8 23.05 -4.37 -7.15
CA ARG A 8 23.79 -5.21 -8.09
C ARG A 8 23.29 -6.65 -8.04
N ALA A 9 23.21 -7.23 -6.85
CA ALA A 9 22.77 -8.61 -6.66
C ALA A 9 21.34 -8.85 -7.23
N LEU A 10 20.42 -7.91 -7.03
CA LEU A 10 19.07 -7.98 -7.61
C LEU A 10 19.08 -7.83 -9.13
N GLY A 11 19.93 -6.95 -9.65
CA GLY A 11 20.10 -6.79 -11.10
C GLY A 11 20.61 -8.06 -11.77
N ASP A 12 21.63 -8.69 -11.20
CA ASP A 12 22.21 -9.94 -11.70
C ASP A 12 21.18 -11.08 -11.63
N LEU A 13 20.42 -11.17 -10.53
CA LEU A 13 19.37 -12.16 -10.35
C LEU A 13 18.23 -11.97 -11.37
N ALA A 14 17.71 -10.76 -11.52
CA ALA A 14 16.66 -10.48 -12.50
C ALA A 14 17.12 -10.75 -13.92
N HIS A 15 18.37 -10.39 -14.23
CA HIS A 15 18.98 -10.65 -15.54
C HIS A 15 19.10 -12.16 -15.82
N GLY A 16 19.66 -12.91 -14.88
CA GLY A 16 19.81 -14.36 -15.00
C GLY A 16 18.47 -15.09 -15.15
N SER A 17 17.43 -14.61 -14.44
CA SER A 17 16.08 -15.16 -14.55
C SER A 17 15.42 -14.83 -15.89
N ALA A 18 15.71 -13.65 -16.46
CA ALA A 18 15.24 -13.26 -17.80
C ALA A 18 15.96 -14.02 -18.92
N HIS A 19 17.20 -14.45 -18.70
CA HIS A 19 18.08 -15.07 -19.69
C HIS A 19 18.73 -16.35 -19.14
N PRO A 20 17.98 -17.43 -18.99
CA PRO A 20 18.51 -18.68 -18.43
C PRO A 20 19.57 -19.38 -19.30
N ALA A 21 19.69 -19.00 -20.56
CA ALA A 21 20.73 -19.50 -21.45
C ALA A 21 21.91 -18.53 -21.54
N THR A 22 23.13 -19.05 -21.62
CA THR A 22 24.41 -18.32 -21.66
C THR A 22 24.64 -17.49 -22.94
N THR A 23 23.63 -17.09 -23.62
CA THR A 23 23.72 -16.29 -24.85
C THR A 23 23.97 -14.82 -24.48
N ALA A 24 24.96 -14.21 -25.12
CA ALA A 24 25.18 -12.75 -25.03
C ALA A 24 23.87 -12.02 -25.36
N CYS A 25 23.37 -11.22 -24.45
CA CYS A 25 22.17 -10.41 -24.69
C CYS A 25 22.54 -8.94 -24.90
N SER A 26 21.72 -8.23 -25.66
CA SER A 26 21.79 -6.78 -25.84
C SER A 26 20.85 -6.00 -24.94
N CYS A 27 20.44 -6.59 -23.80
CA CYS A 27 19.54 -5.96 -22.87
C CYS A 27 20.13 -4.68 -22.28
N PRO A 28 19.30 -3.66 -22.06
CA PRO A 28 19.75 -2.47 -21.33
C PRO A 28 20.17 -2.85 -19.90
N PRO A 29 21.02 -2.05 -19.26
CA PRO A 29 21.45 -2.29 -17.89
C PRO A 29 20.24 -2.34 -16.94
N PRO A 30 20.36 -3.06 -15.81
CA PRO A 30 19.28 -3.12 -14.80
C PRO A 30 18.87 -1.72 -14.34
N GLN A 31 17.55 -1.53 -14.19
CA GLN A 31 16.93 -0.27 -13.75
C GLN A 31 16.49 -0.40 -12.31
N VAL A 32 16.92 0.53 -11.44
CA VAL A 32 16.40 0.65 -10.08
C VAL A 32 15.02 1.31 -10.15
N LEU A 33 13.98 0.59 -9.72
CA LEU A 33 12.61 1.10 -9.64
C LEU A 33 12.32 1.71 -8.27
N ALA A 34 12.90 1.15 -7.21
CA ALA A 34 12.85 1.70 -5.86
C ALA A 34 14.10 1.26 -5.06
N ASP A 35 14.60 2.15 -4.21
CA ASP A 35 15.65 1.83 -3.24
C ASP A 35 15.33 2.58 -1.94
N ARG A 36 14.64 1.88 -1.04
CA ARG A 36 14.12 2.39 0.23
C ARG A 36 14.46 1.43 1.37
N ASN A 37 14.31 1.90 2.60
CA ASN A 37 14.52 1.06 3.79
C ASN A 37 13.55 -0.13 3.86
N ASP A 38 12.34 0.02 3.33
CA ASP A 38 11.28 -1.01 3.30
C ASP A 38 11.37 -1.93 2.08
N GLY A 39 12.21 -1.63 1.10
CA GLY A 39 12.40 -2.50 -0.06
C GLY A 39 13.30 -1.90 -1.15
N THR A 40 14.06 -2.77 -1.79
CA THR A 40 14.83 -2.44 -2.99
C THR A 40 14.27 -3.23 -4.15
N VAL A 41 13.96 -2.56 -5.25
CA VAL A 41 13.31 -3.14 -6.44
C VAL A 41 14.13 -2.82 -7.68
N VAL A 42 14.55 -3.85 -8.39
CA VAL A 42 15.38 -3.72 -9.60
C VAL A 42 14.76 -4.51 -10.74
N ARG A 43 14.67 -3.88 -11.90
CA ARG A 43 14.18 -4.49 -13.15
C ARG A 43 15.34 -4.83 -14.07
N SER A 44 15.30 -6.01 -14.69
CA SER A 44 16.10 -6.35 -15.87
C SER A 44 15.21 -7.01 -16.93
N GLY A 45 15.05 -6.33 -18.07
CA GLY A 45 14.16 -6.81 -19.11
C GLY A 45 12.71 -7.04 -18.63
N PRO A 46 12.17 -8.27 -18.80
CA PRO A 46 10.82 -8.63 -18.38
C PRO A 46 10.71 -9.07 -16.91
N VAL A 47 11.79 -9.07 -16.14
CA VAL A 47 11.83 -9.56 -14.76
C VAL A 47 12.15 -8.44 -13.78
N VAL A 48 11.50 -8.48 -12.63
CA VAL A 48 11.71 -7.59 -11.49
C VAL A 48 12.13 -8.42 -10.28
N ALA A 49 13.24 -8.05 -9.63
CA ALA A 49 13.68 -8.61 -8.35
C ALA A 49 13.41 -7.61 -7.24
N LYS A 50 12.80 -8.08 -6.13
CA LYS A 50 12.53 -7.28 -4.94
C LYS A 50 13.21 -7.92 -3.72
N ALA A 51 14.07 -7.14 -3.04
CA ALA A 51 14.54 -7.45 -1.70
C ALA A 51 13.62 -6.76 -0.71
N HIS A 52 12.93 -7.54 0.12
CA HIS A 52 12.00 -7.04 1.13
C HIS A 52 12.74 -6.38 2.31
N ALA A 53 12.03 -5.72 3.22
CA ALA A 53 12.64 -5.10 4.40
C ALA A 53 13.40 -6.15 5.24
N ALA A 54 14.54 -5.75 5.81
CA ALA A 54 15.39 -6.66 6.59
C ALA A 54 14.70 -7.13 7.90
N ASP A 55 13.78 -6.32 8.43
CA ASP A 55 13.00 -6.61 9.65
C ASP A 55 11.66 -7.31 9.35
N SER A 56 11.45 -7.80 8.12
CA SER A 56 10.23 -8.50 7.75
C SER A 56 10.13 -9.85 8.48
N ASP A 57 8.95 -10.13 9.03
CA ASP A 57 8.62 -11.49 9.48
C ASP A 57 8.58 -12.42 8.25
N THR A 58 9.60 -13.25 8.12
CA THR A 58 9.78 -14.16 6.98
C THR A 58 8.58 -15.10 6.81
N ARG A 59 8.01 -15.62 7.90
CA ARG A 59 6.86 -16.54 7.84
C ARG A 59 5.63 -15.82 7.30
N ALA A 60 5.34 -14.64 7.80
CA ALA A 60 4.23 -13.81 7.33
C ALA A 60 4.42 -13.40 5.87
N LEU A 61 5.64 -13.02 5.49
CA LEU A 61 5.98 -12.65 4.12
C LEU A 61 5.79 -13.84 3.16
N MET A 62 6.29 -15.02 3.50
CA MET A 62 6.12 -16.23 2.68
C MET A 62 4.64 -16.62 2.52
N ALA A 63 3.81 -16.44 3.56
CA ALA A 63 2.36 -16.65 3.44
C ALA A 63 1.73 -15.68 2.42
N ARG A 64 2.14 -14.41 2.41
CA ARG A 64 1.69 -13.39 1.45
C ARG A 64 2.15 -13.65 0.02
N LEU A 65 3.41 -14.04 -0.17
CA LEU A 65 3.93 -14.41 -1.49
C LEU A 65 3.21 -15.64 -2.05
N SER A 66 2.96 -16.64 -1.21
CA SER A 66 2.17 -17.82 -1.58
C SER A 66 0.72 -17.48 -1.90
N LEU A 67 0.14 -16.44 -1.25
CA LEU A 67 -1.18 -15.92 -1.56
C LEU A 67 -1.25 -15.38 -2.99
N ALA A 68 -0.27 -14.54 -3.38
CA ALA A 68 -0.21 -13.96 -4.72
C ALA A 68 -0.12 -15.01 -5.83
N ALA A 69 0.43 -16.20 -5.55
CA ALA A 69 0.50 -17.33 -6.48
C ALA A 69 -0.76 -18.21 -6.48
N SER A 70 -1.75 -17.94 -5.63
CA SER A 70 -2.90 -18.84 -5.48
C SER A 70 -3.91 -18.70 -6.63
N PRO A 71 -4.48 -19.82 -7.13
CA PRO A 71 -5.42 -19.79 -8.25
C PRO A 71 -6.67 -18.92 -8.06
N PRO A 72 -7.28 -18.80 -6.84
CA PRO A 72 -8.44 -17.93 -6.62
C PRO A 72 -8.15 -16.44 -6.87
N LEU A 73 -6.88 -16.03 -6.82
CA LEU A 73 -6.46 -14.63 -7.02
C LEU A 73 -5.88 -14.36 -8.41
N ALA A 74 -5.92 -15.35 -9.29
CA ALA A 74 -5.57 -15.16 -10.71
C ALA A 74 -6.44 -14.07 -11.35
N GLY A 75 -5.80 -13.13 -12.05
CA GLY A 75 -6.48 -11.97 -12.64
C GLY A 75 -6.93 -10.90 -11.62
N ILE A 76 -6.46 -10.98 -10.37
CA ILE A 76 -6.55 -9.94 -9.35
C ILE A 76 -5.14 -9.49 -8.97
N LEU A 77 -4.29 -10.44 -8.59
CA LEU A 77 -2.90 -10.21 -8.21
C LEU A 77 -1.95 -10.63 -9.34
N LEU A 78 -0.85 -9.93 -9.47
CA LEU A 78 0.27 -10.37 -10.30
C LEU A 78 0.95 -11.54 -9.58
N PRO A 79 1.03 -12.75 -10.19
CA PRO A 79 1.70 -13.87 -9.53
C PRO A 79 3.23 -13.70 -9.55
N PRO A 80 3.94 -14.08 -8.48
CA PRO A 80 5.39 -14.10 -8.48
C PRO A 80 5.93 -15.16 -9.44
N LEU A 81 7.15 -14.97 -9.89
CA LEU A 81 7.94 -16.01 -10.54
C LEU A 81 8.48 -17.00 -9.49
N PRO A 82 8.91 -18.19 -9.87
CA PRO A 82 9.58 -19.10 -8.94
C PRO A 82 10.71 -18.40 -8.19
N ALA A 83 10.75 -18.61 -6.87
CA ALA A 83 11.81 -18.06 -6.05
C ALA A 83 13.18 -18.67 -6.44
N PRO A 84 14.28 -17.92 -6.33
CA PRO A 84 15.61 -18.48 -6.51
C PRO A 84 15.88 -19.52 -5.41
N ASP A 85 16.49 -20.64 -5.78
CA ASP A 85 16.87 -21.70 -4.83
C ASP A 85 17.84 -21.23 -3.75
N VAL A 86 18.65 -20.21 -4.08
CA VAL A 86 19.64 -19.61 -3.17
C VAL A 86 19.48 -18.09 -3.20
N PRO A 87 19.41 -17.41 -2.03
CA PRO A 87 19.41 -15.96 -1.98
C PRO A 87 20.65 -15.40 -2.69
N PRO A 88 20.54 -14.31 -3.47
CA PRO A 88 21.67 -13.75 -4.19
C PRO A 88 22.71 -13.20 -3.22
N ALA A 89 23.97 -13.53 -3.45
CA ALA A 89 25.09 -12.97 -2.69
C ALA A 89 25.04 -11.43 -2.76
N GLY A 90 25.02 -10.76 -1.61
CA GLY A 90 24.91 -9.29 -1.52
C GLY A 90 23.51 -8.78 -1.12
N ALA A 91 22.49 -9.63 -1.07
CA ALA A 91 21.18 -9.27 -0.51
C ALA A 91 21.16 -9.35 1.04
N GLY A 92 22.22 -9.89 1.68
CA GLY A 92 22.24 -10.15 3.12
C GLY A 92 21.16 -11.16 3.52
N ASP A 93 20.58 -10.97 4.71
CA ASP A 93 19.51 -11.81 5.24
C ASP A 93 18.11 -11.44 4.72
N ARG A 94 18.03 -10.54 3.73
CA ARG A 94 16.76 -10.08 3.16
C ARG A 94 16.13 -11.18 2.30
N THR A 95 14.84 -11.42 2.50
CA THR A 95 14.06 -12.26 1.58
C THR A 95 13.98 -11.57 0.21
N VAL A 96 14.21 -12.34 -0.84
CA VAL A 96 14.14 -11.85 -2.23
C VAL A 96 13.02 -12.58 -2.97
N SER A 97 12.23 -11.84 -3.74
CA SER A 97 11.19 -12.36 -4.61
C SER A 97 11.37 -11.89 -6.05
N LEU A 98 10.90 -12.68 -6.99
CA LEU A 98 10.94 -12.39 -8.42
C LEU A 98 9.53 -12.23 -8.97
N TRP A 99 9.37 -11.29 -9.89
CA TRP A 99 8.08 -10.93 -10.47
C TRP A 99 8.22 -10.69 -11.98
N PRO A 100 7.19 -11.01 -12.78
CA PRO A 100 7.17 -10.51 -14.14
C PRO A 100 7.01 -8.98 -14.12
N TYR A 101 7.62 -8.31 -15.09
CA TYR A 101 7.42 -6.86 -15.23
C TYR A 101 6.01 -6.55 -15.72
N GLY A 102 5.33 -5.64 -15.04
CA GLY A 102 4.10 -5.00 -15.48
C GLY A 102 4.34 -3.51 -15.72
N ARG A 103 3.62 -2.92 -16.70
CA ARG A 103 3.65 -1.48 -16.94
C ARG A 103 2.88 -0.75 -15.83
N PRO A 104 3.51 0.14 -15.06
CA PRO A 104 2.83 0.89 -13.99
C PRO A 104 1.87 1.93 -14.58
N VAL A 105 1.02 2.47 -13.71
CA VAL A 105 0.23 3.68 -14.00
C VAL A 105 1.17 4.83 -14.34
N ASP A 106 0.82 5.60 -15.36
CA ASP A 106 1.59 6.77 -15.76
C ASP A 106 1.23 7.96 -14.86
N PRO A 107 2.16 8.47 -14.03
CA PRO A 107 1.87 9.60 -13.17
C PRO A 107 1.73 10.92 -13.92
N SER A 108 2.16 10.98 -15.18
CA SER A 108 2.03 12.17 -16.03
C SER A 108 0.66 12.31 -16.68
N ASP A 109 -0.17 11.24 -16.64
CA ASP A 109 -1.54 11.22 -17.16
C ASP A 109 -2.54 10.85 -16.04
N PRO A 110 -2.87 11.78 -15.14
CA PRO A 110 -3.77 11.52 -14.03
C PRO A 110 -5.21 11.23 -14.48
N ASP A 111 -5.61 11.70 -15.66
CA ASP A 111 -6.97 11.49 -16.19
C ASP A 111 -7.17 10.05 -16.68
N ALA A 112 -6.11 9.40 -17.14
CA ALA A 112 -6.10 7.98 -17.53
C ALA A 112 -5.83 7.02 -16.37
N ALA A 113 -5.77 7.53 -15.14
CA ALA A 113 -5.54 6.70 -13.97
C ALA A 113 -6.69 5.69 -13.75
N PRO A 114 -6.39 4.39 -13.57
CA PRO A 114 -7.37 3.32 -13.58
C PRO A 114 -8.11 3.18 -12.23
N TRP A 115 -8.82 4.21 -11.81
CA TRP A 115 -9.51 4.22 -10.52
C TRP A 115 -10.63 3.21 -10.43
N GLU A 116 -11.43 3.07 -11.51
CA GLU A 116 -12.53 2.12 -11.59
C GLU A 116 -12.01 0.67 -11.59
N GLU A 117 -10.94 0.39 -12.34
CA GLU A 117 -10.32 -0.93 -12.35
C GLU A 117 -9.70 -1.28 -10.99
N ALA A 118 -9.07 -0.30 -10.31
CA ALA A 118 -8.57 -0.48 -8.95
C ALA A 118 -9.71 -0.87 -8.00
N ALA A 119 -10.84 -0.18 -8.08
CA ALA A 119 -12.02 -0.45 -7.27
C ALA A 119 -12.59 -1.86 -7.53
N VAL A 120 -12.70 -2.27 -8.80
CA VAL A 120 -13.16 -3.60 -9.18
C VAL A 120 -12.21 -4.70 -8.67
N LEU A 121 -10.89 -4.49 -8.80
CA LEU A 121 -9.88 -5.44 -8.30
C LEU A 121 -9.96 -5.59 -6.79
N LEU A 122 -10.14 -4.49 -6.04
CA LEU A 122 -10.34 -4.54 -4.59
C LEU A 122 -11.61 -5.27 -4.20
N ALA A 123 -12.74 -4.97 -4.85
CA ALA A 123 -13.99 -5.66 -4.57
C ALA A 123 -13.87 -7.17 -4.81
N ARG A 124 -13.19 -7.58 -5.87
CA ARG A 124 -12.91 -8.99 -6.16
C ARG A 124 -11.98 -9.61 -5.11
N LEU A 125 -10.93 -8.90 -4.69
CA LEU A 125 -10.01 -9.33 -3.63
C LEU A 125 -10.78 -9.57 -2.32
N HIS A 126 -11.56 -8.59 -1.87
CA HIS A 126 -12.31 -8.65 -0.61
C HIS A 126 -13.39 -9.75 -0.60
N ARG A 127 -13.95 -10.10 -1.77
CA ARG A 127 -14.93 -11.18 -1.92
C ARG A 127 -14.31 -12.57 -2.03
N THR A 128 -13.00 -12.65 -2.22
CA THR A 128 -12.32 -13.94 -2.35
C THR A 128 -12.07 -14.49 -0.94
N PRO A 129 -12.62 -15.66 -0.60
CA PRO A 129 -12.29 -16.32 0.67
C PRO A 129 -10.79 -16.56 0.76
N PRO A 130 -10.16 -16.27 1.90
CA PRO A 130 -8.73 -16.51 2.05
C PRO A 130 -8.42 -17.99 1.90
N PRO A 131 -7.52 -18.39 0.98
CA PRO A 131 -7.26 -19.81 0.65
C PRO A 131 -6.54 -20.56 1.79
N ARG A 132 -6.04 -19.84 2.78
CA ARG A 132 -5.33 -20.36 3.95
C ARG A 132 -5.34 -19.32 5.07
N PRO A 133 -4.95 -19.71 6.31
CA PRO A 133 -4.71 -18.74 7.37
C PRO A 133 -3.63 -17.73 6.95
N LEU A 134 -3.93 -16.45 7.14
CA LEU A 134 -3.06 -15.33 6.82
C LEU A 134 -2.83 -14.49 8.08
N PRO A 135 -1.68 -13.79 8.15
CA PRO A 135 -1.48 -12.79 9.19
C PRO A 135 -2.51 -11.65 9.03
N PRO A 136 -2.73 -10.86 10.08
CA PRO A 136 -3.48 -9.62 9.96
C PRO A 136 -2.87 -8.69 8.91
N MET A 137 -3.72 -7.93 8.21
CA MET A 137 -3.28 -6.86 7.34
C MET A 137 -2.62 -5.74 8.15
N ARG A 138 -1.67 -4.99 7.54
CA ARG A 138 -0.79 -4.10 8.31
C ARG A 138 -1.23 -2.64 8.36
N GLY A 139 -2.39 -2.27 7.82
CA GLY A 139 -2.87 -0.87 7.79
C GLY A 139 -2.78 -0.15 9.14
N PRO A 140 -3.44 -0.64 10.22
CA PRO A 140 -3.35 -0.02 11.54
C PRO A 140 -1.93 0.07 12.08
N VAL A 141 -1.14 -0.99 11.92
CA VAL A 141 0.26 -1.03 12.38
C VAL A 141 1.13 -0.01 11.62
N LYS A 142 0.89 0.18 10.31
CA LYS A 142 1.60 1.20 9.52
C LYS A 142 1.27 2.61 10.00
N ALA A 143 0.01 2.90 10.30
CA ALA A 143 -0.40 4.19 10.85
C ALA A 143 0.30 4.46 12.20
N ALA A 144 0.31 3.48 13.11
CA ALA A 144 1.00 3.59 14.39
C ALA A 144 2.51 3.81 14.23
N ARG A 145 3.16 3.07 13.32
CA ARG A 145 4.60 3.23 13.01
C ARG A 145 4.92 4.61 12.41
N ALA A 146 4.04 5.15 11.57
CA ALA A 146 4.20 6.48 10.99
C ALA A 146 4.18 7.56 12.08
N VAL A 147 3.22 7.51 13.00
CA VAL A 147 3.12 8.43 14.14
C VAL A 147 4.35 8.30 15.04
N ALA A 148 4.77 7.08 15.38
CA ALA A 148 5.97 6.86 16.18
C ALA A 148 7.24 7.39 15.47
N ARG A 149 7.35 7.27 14.15
CA ARG A 149 8.45 7.84 13.36
C ARG A 149 8.45 9.36 13.42
N MET A 150 7.28 9.99 13.25
CA MET A 150 7.12 11.44 13.39
C MET A 150 7.57 11.93 14.77
N CYS A 151 7.10 11.29 15.84
CA CYS A 151 7.47 11.67 17.21
C CYS A 151 8.98 11.60 17.46
N ARG A 152 9.68 10.65 16.83
CA ARG A 152 11.15 10.57 16.92
C ARG A 152 11.87 11.64 16.09
N ALA A 153 11.33 11.95 14.90
CA ALA A 153 11.96 12.92 14.00
C ALA A 153 11.71 14.38 14.43
N VAL A 154 10.53 14.66 14.99
CA VAL A 154 10.08 16.00 15.39
C VAL A 154 9.50 15.95 16.81
N PRO A 155 10.31 15.82 17.84
CA PRO A 155 9.82 15.74 19.22
C PRO A 155 9.24 17.10 19.68
N GLY A 156 7.93 17.13 20.00
CA GLY A 156 7.26 18.26 20.66
C GLY A 156 7.07 19.52 19.80
N GLY A 157 7.13 19.44 18.48
CA GLY A 157 6.91 20.59 17.59
C GLY A 157 5.44 21.02 17.51
N PRO A 158 5.14 22.33 17.28
CA PRO A 158 3.76 22.82 17.13
C PRO A 158 3.03 22.19 15.95
N CYS A 159 3.74 21.80 14.89
CA CYS A 159 3.16 21.12 13.72
C CYS A 159 2.77 19.67 13.98
N THR A 160 3.32 19.01 15.03
CA THR A 160 2.94 17.64 15.40
C THR A 160 1.70 17.58 16.29
N ALA A 161 1.37 18.66 17.00
CA ALA A 161 0.27 18.69 17.95
C ALA A 161 -1.10 18.34 17.32
N PRO A 162 -1.51 18.90 16.17
CA PRO A 162 -2.78 18.54 15.53
C PRO A 162 -2.80 17.09 15.04
N VAL A 163 -1.69 16.58 14.50
CA VAL A 163 -1.57 15.18 14.06
C VAL A 163 -1.75 14.23 15.23
N LEU A 164 -1.12 14.54 16.38
CA LEU A 164 -1.26 13.76 17.62
C LEU A 164 -2.67 13.89 18.23
N ALA A 165 -3.31 15.05 18.13
CA ALA A 165 -4.69 15.22 18.59
C ALA A 165 -5.66 14.37 17.74
N ALA A 166 -5.54 14.44 16.41
CA ALA A 166 -6.31 13.60 15.50
C ALA A 166 -6.07 12.11 15.75
N TRP A 167 -4.81 11.69 15.97
CA TRP A 167 -4.44 10.31 16.32
C TRP A 167 -5.12 9.81 17.59
N ARG A 168 -5.10 10.60 18.65
CA ARG A 168 -5.70 10.22 19.94
C ARG A 168 -7.23 10.10 19.87
N GLY A 169 -7.88 10.84 18.96
CA GLY A 169 -9.31 10.76 18.70
C GLY A 169 -9.75 9.49 17.96
N LEU A 170 -8.82 8.71 17.39
CA LEU A 170 -9.17 7.45 16.73
C LEU A 170 -9.44 6.34 17.75
N PRO A 171 -10.33 5.37 17.44
CA PRO A 171 -10.53 4.20 18.28
C PRO A 171 -9.26 3.32 18.35
N GLY A 172 -9.09 2.55 19.43
CA GLY A 172 -7.89 1.77 19.70
C GLY A 172 -7.57 0.73 18.61
N TRP A 173 -8.59 0.16 17.96
CA TRP A 173 -8.39 -0.77 16.85
C TRP A 173 -7.74 -0.11 15.63
N ALA A 174 -8.08 1.14 15.32
CA ALA A 174 -7.45 1.89 14.25
C ALA A 174 -6.02 2.34 14.58
N ARG A 175 -5.67 2.36 15.86
CA ARG A 175 -4.32 2.66 16.37
C ARG A 175 -3.45 1.42 16.63
N ALA A 176 -3.94 0.24 16.25
CA ALA A 176 -3.31 -1.05 16.52
C ALA A 176 -3.10 -1.36 18.04
N GLU A 177 -3.92 -0.78 18.90
CA GLU A 177 -3.91 -1.01 20.35
C GLU A 177 -4.89 -2.11 20.77
N ASN A 178 -5.95 -2.31 19.99
CA ASN A 178 -7.01 -3.29 20.22
C ASN A 178 -7.26 -4.10 18.92
N PRO A 179 -7.82 -5.32 19.03
CA PRO A 179 -8.31 -6.06 17.86
C PRO A 179 -9.35 -5.26 17.05
N VAL A 180 -9.41 -5.54 15.75
CA VAL A 180 -10.49 -5.03 14.88
C VAL A 180 -11.81 -5.63 15.34
N PRO A 181 -12.92 -4.86 15.33
CA PRO A 181 -14.25 -5.39 15.67
C PRO A 181 -14.62 -6.58 14.76
N PRO A 182 -15.20 -7.69 15.30
CA PRO A 182 -15.45 -8.91 14.53
C PRO A 182 -16.30 -8.73 13.27
N HIS A 183 -17.25 -7.79 13.28
CA HIS A 183 -18.11 -7.51 12.12
C HIS A 183 -17.37 -6.80 10.97
N ARG A 184 -16.18 -6.29 11.23
CA ARG A 184 -15.31 -5.61 10.25
C ARG A 184 -14.08 -6.44 9.84
N ASP A 185 -13.85 -7.59 10.49
CA ASP A 185 -12.66 -8.42 10.31
C ASP A 185 -12.92 -9.62 9.40
N GLY A 186 -11.85 -10.29 8.98
CA GLY A 186 -11.90 -11.56 8.26
C GLY A 186 -11.88 -11.45 6.74
N TYR A 187 -11.86 -10.26 6.17
CA TYR A 187 -11.72 -10.06 4.73
C TYR A 187 -10.26 -10.08 4.30
N LEU A 188 -10.03 -10.56 3.08
CA LEU A 188 -8.70 -10.49 2.47
C LEU A 188 -8.46 -9.07 1.96
N CYS A 189 -7.52 -8.35 2.58
CA CYS A 189 -7.18 -6.97 2.26
C CYS A 189 -5.78 -6.85 1.64
N HIS A 190 -5.57 -5.85 0.80
CA HIS A 190 -4.26 -5.47 0.25
C HIS A 190 -3.38 -4.80 1.31
N GLY A 191 -3.96 -3.93 2.11
CA GLY A 191 -3.31 -3.27 3.27
C GLY A 191 -2.51 -2.01 2.95
N ASP A 192 -2.27 -1.68 1.67
CA ASP A 192 -1.60 -0.44 1.24
C ASP A 192 -1.96 -0.03 -0.19
N LEU A 193 -3.24 0.01 -0.52
CA LEU A 193 -3.63 0.40 -1.88
C LEU A 193 -3.25 1.85 -2.20
N HIS A 194 -2.64 2.02 -3.35
CA HIS A 194 -2.52 3.27 -4.12
C HIS A 194 -2.27 2.95 -5.59
N LEU A 195 -2.40 3.94 -6.49
CA LEU A 195 -2.25 3.70 -7.94
C LEU A 195 -0.89 3.11 -8.34
N GLY A 196 0.17 3.37 -7.57
CA GLY A 196 1.48 2.74 -7.76
C GLY A 196 1.52 1.24 -7.49
N GLN A 197 0.44 0.66 -6.94
CA GLN A 197 0.28 -0.78 -6.72
C GLN A 197 -0.51 -1.47 -7.84
N LEU A 198 -0.71 -0.79 -8.97
CA LEU A 198 -1.33 -1.35 -10.17
C LEU A 198 -0.35 -1.40 -11.33
N VAL A 199 -0.38 -2.52 -12.03
CA VAL A 199 0.40 -2.70 -13.26
C VAL A 199 -0.43 -3.40 -14.32
N ARG A 200 -0.17 -3.09 -15.59
CA ARG A 200 -0.68 -3.88 -16.71
C ARG A 200 0.24 -5.05 -17.02
N HIS A 201 -0.31 -6.25 -16.98
CA HIS A 201 0.46 -7.45 -17.35
C HIS A 201 -0.41 -8.41 -18.18
N PRO A 202 0.15 -8.94 -19.32
CA PRO A 202 1.44 -8.61 -19.92
C PRO A 202 1.56 -7.14 -20.32
N ALA A 203 2.76 -6.57 -20.14
CA ALA A 203 3.04 -5.21 -20.58
C ALA A 203 3.05 -5.13 -22.12
N PRO A 204 2.59 -4.02 -22.74
CA PRO A 204 2.07 -2.80 -22.13
C PRO A 204 0.54 -2.76 -21.99
N GLN A 205 -0.22 -3.72 -22.55
CA GLN A 205 -1.67 -3.61 -22.79
C GLN A 205 -2.51 -4.68 -22.06
N GLY A 206 -1.89 -5.54 -21.26
CA GLY A 206 -2.60 -6.54 -20.48
C GLY A 206 -3.59 -5.92 -19.49
N PRO A 207 -4.41 -6.76 -18.78
CA PRO A 207 -5.29 -6.29 -17.74
C PRO A 207 -4.50 -5.64 -16.60
N TRP A 208 -5.17 -4.78 -15.83
CA TRP A 208 -4.64 -4.27 -14.58
C TRP A 208 -4.62 -5.37 -13.52
N LEU A 209 -3.53 -5.44 -12.76
CA LEU A 209 -3.34 -6.36 -11.64
C LEU A 209 -2.75 -5.60 -10.45
N LEU A 210 -3.09 -6.03 -9.25
CA LEU A 210 -2.49 -5.53 -8.02
C LEU A 210 -1.12 -6.19 -7.79
N ILE A 211 -0.19 -5.41 -7.24
CA ILE A 211 1.16 -5.84 -6.84
C ILE A 211 1.44 -5.44 -5.39
N ASP A 212 2.57 -5.87 -4.87
CA ASP A 212 3.09 -5.50 -3.54
C ASP A 212 2.20 -5.95 -2.36
N MET A 213 2.24 -7.25 -2.12
CA MET A 213 1.43 -7.90 -1.08
C MET A 213 2.10 -7.89 0.32
N ASP A 214 3.11 -7.06 0.56
CA ASP A 214 3.88 -7.06 1.82
C ASP A 214 3.02 -6.70 3.06
N ASP A 215 1.94 -5.96 2.85
CA ASP A 215 1.02 -5.52 3.90
C ASP A 215 -0.33 -6.27 3.89
N ALA A 216 -0.51 -7.18 2.94
CA ALA A 216 -1.75 -7.93 2.78
C ALA A 216 -2.04 -8.88 3.94
N GLY A 217 -3.30 -9.16 4.17
CA GLY A 217 -3.74 -10.08 5.21
C GLY A 217 -5.22 -9.97 5.51
N LEU A 218 -5.62 -10.56 6.64
CA LEU A 218 -7.01 -10.49 7.10
C LEU A 218 -7.26 -9.17 7.83
N GLY A 219 -8.42 -8.57 7.61
CA GLY A 219 -8.81 -7.33 8.28
C GLY A 219 -10.09 -6.71 7.74
N ASP A 220 -10.25 -5.42 8.05
CA ASP A 220 -11.37 -4.59 7.60
C ASP A 220 -11.10 -4.09 6.17
N PRO A 221 -11.93 -4.43 5.18
CA PRO A 221 -11.74 -4.04 3.78
C PRO A 221 -11.84 -2.53 3.56
N ALA A 222 -12.41 -1.77 4.50
CA ALA A 222 -12.46 -0.31 4.43
C ALA A 222 -11.05 0.34 4.42
N TRP A 223 -10.02 -0.33 4.96
CA TRP A 223 -8.64 0.16 4.90
C TRP A 223 -8.09 0.30 3.48
N ASP A 224 -8.53 -0.55 2.56
CA ASP A 224 -8.10 -0.47 1.16
C ASP A 224 -8.78 0.68 0.40
N LEU A 225 -9.92 1.17 0.90
CA LEU A 225 -10.59 2.37 0.41
C LEU A 225 -10.15 3.65 1.14
N ALA A 226 -9.37 3.51 2.21
CA ALA A 226 -9.03 4.62 3.10
C ALA A 226 -8.24 5.74 2.39
N ARG A 227 -7.33 5.40 1.45
CA ARG A 227 -6.51 6.41 0.77
C ARG A 227 -7.34 7.28 -0.18
N PRO A 228 -8.12 6.75 -1.13
CA PRO A 228 -9.00 7.58 -1.96
C PRO A 228 -10.03 8.35 -1.12
N ALA A 229 -10.57 7.77 -0.05
CA ALA A 229 -11.48 8.46 0.88
C ALA A 229 -10.81 9.64 1.60
N ALA A 230 -9.61 9.44 2.15
CA ALA A 230 -8.83 10.48 2.81
C ALA A 230 -8.45 11.62 1.84
N TRP A 231 -8.05 11.29 0.61
CA TRP A 231 -7.70 12.27 -0.40
C TRP A 231 -8.92 13.07 -0.86
N TYR A 232 -10.08 12.42 -1.02
CA TYR A 232 -11.32 13.11 -1.29
C TYR A 232 -11.70 14.08 -0.16
N ALA A 233 -11.67 13.63 1.10
CA ALA A 233 -11.97 14.44 2.26
C ALA A 233 -10.98 15.60 2.47
N ALA A 234 -9.72 15.43 2.03
CA ALA A 234 -8.71 16.50 2.05
C ALA A 234 -8.78 17.45 0.85
N GLY A 235 -9.62 17.17 -0.16
CA GLY A 235 -9.73 17.95 -1.39
C GLY A 235 -8.66 17.67 -2.43
N LEU A 236 -7.88 16.59 -2.26
CA LEU A 236 -6.83 16.14 -3.19
C LEU A 236 -7.37 15.27 -4.32
N LEU A 237 -8.48 14.57 -4.10
CA LEU A 237 -9.13 13.74 -5.12
C LEU A 237 -10.42 14.43 -5.59
N PRO A 238 -10.57 14.71 -6.90
CA PRO A 238 -11.79 15.31 -7.43
C PRO A 238 -13.05 14.48 -7.14
N PRO A 239 -14.19 15.13 -6.82
CA PRO A 239 -15.43 14.41 -6.51
C PRO A 239 -15.88 13.42 -7.59
N GLY A 240 -15.72 13.77 -8.87
CA GLY A 240 -16.07 12.87 -9.97
C GLY A 240 -15.25 11.60 -10.03
N ILE A 241 -13.96 11.65 -9.67
CA ILE A 241 -13.10 10.46 -9.58
C ILE A 241 -13.51 9.60 -8.38
N TRP A 242 -13.73 10.22 -7.23
CA TRP A 242 -14.18 9.53 -6.03
C TRP A 242 -15.49 8.78 -6.26
N LEU A 243 -16.47 9.42 -6.88
CA LEU A 243 -17.76 8.80 -7.17
C LEU A 243 -17.62 7.61 -8.12
N ARG A 244 -16.87 7.74 -9.22
CA ARG A 244 -16.64 6.63 -10.16
C ARG A 244 -15.92 5.44 -9.49
N PHE A 245 -14.92 5.72 -8.65
CA PHE A 245 -14.23 4.69 -7.87
C PHE A 245 -15.22 3.94 -6.94
N LEU A 246 -16.01 4.70 -6.17
CA LEU A 246 -16.97 4.13 -5.22
C LEU A 246 -18.07 3.33 -5.92
N ASP A 247 -18.62 3.85 -7.03
CA ASP A 247 -19.67 3.19 -7.81
C ASP A 247 -19.14 1.89 -8.44
N ALA A 248 -17.92 1.90 -8.98
CA ALA A 248 -17.29 0.70 -9.53
C ALA A 248 -17.05 -0.37 -8.44
N TYR A 249 -16.62 0.04 -7.24
CA TYR A 249 -16.46 -0.86 -6.10
C TYR A 249 -17.78 -1.50 -5.69
N ARG A 250 -18.85 -0.70 -5.55
CA ARG A 250 -20.21 -1.15 -5.22
C ARG A 250 -20.79 -2.06 -6.29
N ALA A 251 -20.68 -1.67 -7.56
CA ALA A 251 -21.17 -2.47 -8.69
C ALA A 251 -20.51 -3.84 -8.76
N ALA A 252 -19.23 -3.94 -8.34
CA ALA A 252 -18.52 -5.20 -8.22
C ALA A 252 -18.86 -5.99 -6.94
N GLY A 253 -19.78 -5.50 -6.11
CA GLY A 253 -20.23 -6.14 -4.87
C GLY A 253 -19.20 -6.10 -3.75
N GLY A 254 -18.39 -5.04 -3.68
CA GLY A 254 -17.39 -4.88 -2.63
C GLY A 254 -18.02 -4.73 -1.24
N PRO A 255 -17.52 -5.44 -0.22
CA PRO A 255 -18.16 -5.51 1.10
C PRO A 255 -17.79 -4.37 2.06
N ALA A 256 -16.83 -3.50 1.71
CA ALA A 256 -16.32 -2.46 2.62
C ALA A 256 -17.33 -1.35 2.93
N VAL A 257 -18.33 -1.17 2.08
CA VAL A 257 -19.39 -0.16 2.21
C VAL A 257 -20.71 -0.74 1.76
N ARG A 258 -21.80 -0.12 2.19
CA ARG A 258 -23.15 -0.50 1.74
C ARG A 258 -23.29 -0.34 0.22
N ALA A 259 -24.18 -1.12 -0.37
CA ALA A 259 -24.43 -1.09 -1.82
C ALA A 259 -24.92 0.29 -2.30
N ASP A 260 -25.57 1.04 -1.43
CA ASP A 260 -26.10 2.38 -1.66
C ASP A 260 -25.96 3.29 -0.41
N GLY A 261 -26.34 4.54 -0.55
CA GLY A 261 -26.34 5.51 0.54
C GLY A 261 -24.98 6.08 0.90
N ASP A 262 -24.89 6.60 2.12
CA ASP A 262 -23.68 7.24 2.66
C ASP A 262 -22.58 6.21 2.98
N PRO A 263 -21.36 6.30 2.40
CA PRO A 263 -20.26 5.39 2.69
C PRO A 263 -19.48 5.74 3.97
N TRP A 264 -19.70 6.93 4.53
CA TRP A 264 -18.88 7.45 5.63
C TRP A 264 -19.01 6.68 6.94
N PRO A 265 -20.17 6.08 7.31
CA PRO A 265 -20.22 5.24 8.50
C PRO A 265 -19.17 4.12 8.54
N GLU A 266 -18.78 3.59 7.37
CA GLU A 266 -17.75 2.57 7.26
C GLU A 266 -16.35 3.14 7.02
N LEU A 267 -16.21 4.31 6.35
CA LEU A 267 -14.94 4.83 5.88
C LEU A 267 -14.31 5.91 6.77
N ASP A 268 -15.08 6.62 7.60
CA ASP A 268 -14.60 7.80 8.32
C ASP A 268 -13.37 7.51 9.19
N VAL A 269 -13.43 6.48 10.02
CA VAL A 269 -12.33 6.14 10.94
C VAL A 269 -11.05 5.78 10.16
N VAL A 270 -11.16 4.94 9.14
CA VAL A 270 -9.98 4.49 8.37
C VAL A 270 -9.42 5.62 7.50
N ALA A 271 -10.27 6.50 6.97
CA ALA A 271 -9.84 7.68 6.23
C ALA A 271 -9.08 8.67 7.13
N ARG A 272 -9.59 8.94 8.35
CA ARG A 272 -8.88 9.76 9.35
C ARG A 272 -7.55 9.11 9.75
N ALA A 273 -7.51 7.80 9.97
CA ALA A 273 -6.29 7.09 10.31
C ALA A 273 -5.23 7.22 9.20
N LEU A 274 -5.64 7.11 7.93
CA LEU A 274 -4.72 7.28 6.80
C LEU A 274 -4.30 8.74 6.61
N THR A 275 -5.19 9.71 6.86
CA THR A 275 -4.84 11.13 6.89
C THR A 275 -3.73 11.39 7.91
N VAL A 276 -3.89 10.89 9.14
CA VAL A 276 -2.87 10.97 10.19
C VAL A 276 -1.57 10.28 9.78
N GLN A 277 -1.64 9.07 9.22
CA GLN A 277 -0.48 8.34 8.72
C GLN A 277 0.30 9.17 7.69
N THR A 278 -0.39 9.74 6.72
CA THR A 278 0.22 10.52 5.63
C THR A 278 0.87 11.80 6.16
N ALA A 279 0.16 12.55 7.01
CA ALA A 279 0.70 13.76 7.64
C ALA A 279 1.92 13.46 8.53
N ALA A 280 1.87 12.35 9.29
CA ALA A 280 3.00 11.93 10.13
C ALA A 280 4.24 11.55 9.31
N LEU A 281 4.06 10.85 8.19
CA LEU A 281 5.15 10.52 7.26
C LEU A 281 5.72 11.78 6.60
N ALA A 282 4.87 12.72 6.20
CA ALA A 282 5.26 13.99 5.62
C ALA A 282 6.16 14.79 6.58
N LEU A 283 5.74 14.97 7.83
CA LEU A 283 6.53 15.67 8.84
C LEU A 283 7.86 14.97 9.12
N ALA A 284 7.86 13.64 9.25
CA ALA A 284 9.08 12.88 9.48
C ALA A 284 10.06 12.97 8.29
N LYS A 285 9.54 12.98 7.06
CA LYS A 285 10.33 13.13 5.83
C LYS A 285 10.89 14.54 5.71
N SER A 286 10.05 15.57 5.88
CA SER A 286 10.46 16.98 5.82
C SER A 286 11.58 17.28 6.82
N ALA A 287 11.48 16.74 8.06
CA ALA A 287 12.54 16.88 9.05
C ALA A 287 13.84 16.19 8.65
N ALA A 288 13.75 14.98 8.07
CA ALA A 288 14.95 14.24 7.63
C ALA A 288 15.63 14.88 6.42
N GLU A 289 14.88 15.57 5.58
CA GLU A 289 15.35 16.28 4.37
C GLU A 289 15.64 17.79 4.62
N GLU A 290 15.49 18.25 5.87
CA GLU A 290 15.68 19.65 6.29
C GLU A 290 14.91 20.65 5.40
N ARG A 291 13.68 20.31 5.02
CA ARG A 291 12.78 21.12 4.19
C ARG A 291 11.42 21.34 4.85
N SER A 292 10.69 22.30 4.35
CA SER A 292 9.24 22.44 4.67
C SER A 292 8.43 21.35 3.95
N PRO A 293 7.27 20.96 4.50
CA PRO A 293 6.28 20.17 3.76
C PRO A 293 5.93 20.84 2.43
N ASP A 294 5.75 20.05 1.39
CA ASP A 294 5.21 20.54 0.12
C ASP A 294 3.69 20.81 0.24
N GLU A 295 3.09 21.33 -0.84
CA GLU A 295 1.67 21.74 -0.84
C GLU A 295 0.73 20.58 -0.53
N VAL A 296 0.97 19.39 -1.09
CA VAL A 296 0.18 18.18 -0.85
C VAL A 296 0.37 17.68 0.58
N GLU A 297 1.60 17.65 1.07
CA GLU A 297 1.93 17.30 2.45
C GLU A 297 1.26 18.25 3.44
N GLN A 298 1.24 19.56 3.14
CA GLN A 298 0.59 20.57 3.98
C GLN A 298 -0.94 20.38 4.03
N LEU A 299 -1.58 20.08 2.91
CA LEU A 299 -3.02 19.80 2.88
C LEU A 299 -3.42 18.64 3.80
N MET A 300 -2.59 17.59 3.89
CA MET A 300 -2.83 16.47 4.80
C MET A 300 -2.61 16.86 6.28
N ILE A 301 -1.64 17.72 6.57
CA ILE A 301 -1.41 18.26 7.91
C ILE A 301 -2.62 19.14 8.32
N ASP A 302 -3.10 20.00 7.43
CA ASP A 302 -4.27 20.85 7.66
C ASP A 302 -5.56 20.02 7.82
N ALA A 303 -5.66 18.88 7.14
CA ALA A 303 -6.74 17.93 7.37
C ALA A 303 -6.72 17.37 8.80
N CYS A 304 -5.54 17.11 9.37
CA CYS A 304 -5.41 16.71 10.78
C CYS A 304 -5.88 17.85 11.74
N VAL A 305 -5.63 19.12 11.41
CA VAL A 305 -6.16 20.25 12.20
C VAL A 305 -7.69 20.24 12.20
N ARG A 306 -8.31 20.04 11.04
CA ARG A 306 -9.78 19.92 10.92
C ARG A 306 -10.33 18.72 11.70
N ILE A 307 -9.71 17.56 11.58
CA ILE A 307 -10.10 16.34 12.32
C ILE A 307 -10.01 16.58 13.83
N ALA A 308 -8.92 17.19 14.32
CA ALA A 308 -8.72 17.47 15.73
C ALA A 308 -9.72 18.47 16.32
N SER A 309 -10.36 19.29 15.47
CA SER A 309 -11.37 20.29 15.88
C SER A 309 -12.81 19.76 15.81
N LEU A 310 -13.03 18.51 15.37
CA LEU A 310 -14.36 17.92 15.33
C LEU A 310 -14.94 17.76 16.74
N PRO A 311 -16.25 18.05 16.93
CA PRO A 311 -16.94 17.79 18.18
C PRO A 311 -16.88 16.30 18.56
N PRO A 312 -16.79 15.96 19.86
CA PRO A 312 -16.73 14.57 20.32
C PRO A 312 -17.88 13.68 19.82
N GLU A 313 -19.06 14.25 19.62
CA GLU A 313 -20.25 13.56 19.13
C GLU A 313 -20.12 13.04 17.70
N LEU A 314 -19.24 13.67 16.90
CA LEU A 314 -18.91 13.26 15.53
C LEU A 314 -17.68 12.34 15.47
N VAL A 315 -17.04 12.08 16.60
CA VAL A 315 -15.84 11.23 16.71
C VAL A 315 -16.19 9.85 17.27
N SER A 316 -17.34 9.71 17.96
CA SER A 316 -17.80 8.45 18.55
C SER A 316 -18.43 7.56 17.49
N GLU A 317 -18.06 6.27 17.47
CA GLU A 317 -18.81 5.28 16.70
C GLU A 317 -20.27 5.26 17.22
N PRO A 318 -21.28 5.16 16.32
CA PRO A 318 -22.64 4.95 16.78
C PRO A 318 -22.69 3.64 17.60
N PRO A 319 -23.49 3.58 18.68
CA PRO A 319 -23.64 2.35 19.44
C PRO A 319 -24.11 1.24 18.51
N SER A 320 -23.45 0.09 18.62
CA SER A 320 -23.70 -1.15 17.87
C SER A 320 -25.10 -1.71 18.10
#